data_9ef0df4e2e81f7df45b08aab8c7188d3
#
_entry.id   9ef0df4e2e81f7df45b08aab8c7188d3
#
_cell.length_a   1.000
_cell.length_b   1.000
_cell.length_c   1.000
_cell.angle_alpha   90.00
_cell.angle_beta   90.00
_cell.angle_gamma   90.00
#
_symmetry.space_group_name_H-M   'P 1'
#
loop_
_entity.id
_entity.type
_entity.pdbx_description
1 polymer ?
#
loop_
_entity_poly.entity_id
_entity_poly.type
_entity_poly.pdbx_seq_one_letter_code
_entity_poly.pdbx_strand_id
1 'polypeptide(L)'
;MKKIVILISGRGSNMEALIAARDAGQLPVDIAAVISNRPDAMGLETAARAGITAHFIDHKAFAGREAFDAALAECIDSFTPDL
;
A
#
# COMPACT_ATOMS: atom_id res chain seq x y z
N MET A 1 -6.07 17.08 -2.71
CA MET A 1 -4.86 16.23 -2.88
C MET A 1 -5.25 14.93 -3.57
N LYS A 2 -4.36 14.40 -4.38
CA LYS A 2 -4.59 13.10 -5.02
C LYS A 2 -4.45 11.98 -4.02
N LYS A 3 -5.34 11.01 -4.08
CA LYS A 3 -5.23 9.78 -3.30
C LYS A 3 -4.40 8.77 -4.05
N ILE A 4 -3.47 8.14 -3.35
CA ILE A 4 -2.68 7.05 -3.91
C ILE A 4 -2.72 5.84 -2.99
N VAL A 5 -2.49 4.67 -3.58
CA VAL A 5 -2.31 3.41 -2.88
C VAL A 5 -0.91 2.91 -3.22
N ILE A 6 -0.16 2.51 -2.21
CA ILE A 6 1.21 2.05 -2.39
C ILE A 6 1.27 0.54 -2.24
N LEU A 7 1.90 -0.14 -3.20
CA LEU A 7 2.10 -1.59 -3.17
C LEU A 7 3.53 -1.88 -2.74
N ILE A 8 3.69 -2.75 -1.75
CA ILE A 8 5.00 -3.16 -1.26
C ILE A 8 5.08 -4.68 -1.19
N SER A 9 6.29 -5.22 -1.23
CA SER A 9 6.52 -6.66 -1.10
C SER A 9 7.61 -6.98 -0.09
N GLY A 10 8.02 -6.01 0.72
CA GLY A 10 9.08 -6.20 1.70
C GLY A 10 9.25 -4.97 2.57
N ARG A 11 10.45 -4.42 2.59
CA ARG A 11 10.82 -3.33 3.48
C ARG A 11 10.09 -2.02 3.20
N GLY A 12 9.75 -1.75 1.96
CA GLY A 12 9.03 -0.53 1.61
C GLY A 12 9.88 0.73 1.66
N SER A 13 11.13 0.67 1.22
CA SER A 13 12.02 1.84 1.24
C SER A 13 11.47 3.00 0.39
N ASN A 14 10.88 2.71 -0.76
CA ASN A 14 10.25 3.74 -1.59
C ASN A 14 9.04 4.34 -0.88
N MET A 15 8.28 3.52 -0.16
CA MET A 15 7.15 3.98 0.64
C MET A 15 7.61 4.93 1.73
N GLU A 16 8.70 4.59 2.43
CA GLU A 16 9.27 5.46 3.47
C GLU A 16 9.64 6.82 2.92
N ALA A 17 10.24 6.85 1.73
CA ALA A 17 10.59 8.11 1.06
C ALA A 17 9.36 8.93 0.70
N LEU A 18 8.30 8.28 0.21
CA LEU A 18 7.04 8.94 -0.12
C LEU A 18 6.35 9.50 1.11
N ILE A 19 6.34 8.75 2.22
CA ILE A 19 5.76 9.21 3.48
C ILE A 19 6.53 10.43 4.00
N ALA A 20 7.85 10.37 3.97
CA ALA A 20 8.68 11.48 4.42
C ALA A 20 8.43 12.74 3.57
N ALA A 21 8.33 12.60 2.26
CA ALA A 21 8.05 13.72 1.37
C ALA A 21 6.66 14.32 1.61
N ARG A 22 5.66 13.47 1.87
CA ARG A 22 4.32 13.92 2.22
C ARG A 22 4.33 14.71 3.52
N ASP A 23 4.98 14.17 4.55
CA ASP A 23 5.01 14.78 5.88
C ASP A 23 5.77 16.11 5.87
N ALA A 24 6.77 16.23 5.00
CA ALA A 24 7.52 17.47 4.82
C ALA A 24 6.78 18.50 3.95
N GLY A 25 5.61 18.16 3.42
CA GLY A 25 4.85 19.04 2.56
C GLY A 25 5.39 19.16 1.14
N GLN A 26 6.33 18.30 0.76
CA GLN A 26 6.94 18.33 -0.57
C GLN A 26 6.13 17.57 -1.62
N LEU A 27 5.24 16.68 -1.17
CA LEU A 27 4.44 15.83 -2.04
C LEU A 27 2.97 15.98 -1.69
N PRO A 28 2.16 16.64 -2.54
CA PRO A 28 0.75 16.91 -2.24
C PRO A 28 -0.13 15.69 -2.57
N VAL A 29 0.07 14.59 -1.84
CA VAL A 29 -0.71 13.37 -2.02
C VAL A 29 -1.28 12.91 -0.68
N ASP A 30 -2.41 12.20 -0.77
CA ASP A 30 -3.00 11.49 0.36
C ASP A 30 -2.74 10.00 0.14
N ILE A 31 -1.99 9.39 1.04
CA ILE A 31 -1.72 7.96 0.98
C ILE A 31 -2.89 7.25 1.64
N ALA A 32 -3.82 6.75 0.82
CA ALA A 32 -5.03 6.12 1.31
C ALA A 32 -4.75 4.79 1.98
N ALA A 33 -3.81 4.01 1.45
CA ALA A 33 -3.46 2.71 2.00
C ALA A 33 -2.11 2.23 1.48
N VAL A 34 -1.53 1.30 2.22
CA VAL A 34 -0.35 0.53 1.81
C VAL A 34 -0.78 -0.93 1.79
N ILE A 35 -0.51 -1.62 0.70
CA ILE A 35 -0.88 -3.03 0.51
C ILE A 35 0.37 -3.86 0.30
N SER A 36 0.52 -4.93 1.05
CA SER A 36 1.62 -5.87 0.91
C SER A 36 1.11 -7.25 0.54
N ASN A 37 1.88 -7.98 -0.26
CA ASN A 37 1.63 -9.39 -0.54
C ASN A 37 2.35 -10.32 0.45
N ARG A 38 3.01 -9.78 1.47
CA ARG A 38 3.73 -10.53 2.48
C ARG A 38 3.30 -10.09 3.87
N PRO A 39 2.96 -11.05 4.76
CA PRO A 39 2.48 -10.70 6.11
C PRO A 39 3.58 -10.15 7.01
N ASP A 40 4.83 -10.49 6.72
CA ASP A 40 6.00 -10.10 7.51
C ASP A 40 6.68 -8.84 6.96
N ALA A 41 6.03 -8.13 6.05
CA ALA A 41 6.64 -6.94 5.46
C ALA A 41 6.78 -5.83 6.49
N MET A 42 7.99 -5.36 6.72
CA MET A 42 8.27 -4.25 7.65
C MET A 42 7.55 -2.98 7.25
N GLY A 43 7.30 -2.79 5.95
CA GLY A 43 6.56 -1.64 5.44
C GLY A 43 5.15 -1.52 5.99
N LEU A 44 4.49 -2.64 6.32
CA LEU A 44 3.17 -2.60 6.94
C LEU A 44 3.22 -1.96 8.32
N GLU A 45 4.23 -2.29 9.10
CA GLU A 45 4.42 -1.70 10.42
C GLU A 45 4.75 -0.22 10.31
N THR A 46 5.62 0.14 9.37
CA THR A 46 5.99 1.52 9.11
C THR A 46 4.77 2.35 8.73
N ALA A 47 3.91 1.81 7.85
CA ALA A 47 2.68 2.48 7.44
C ALA A 47 1.74 2.70 8.63
N ALA A 48 1.57 1.67 9.46
CA ALA A 48 0.71 1.76 10.64
C ALA A 48 1.20 2.84 11.61
N ARG A 49 2.50 2.95 11.82
CA ARG A 49 3.09 3.98 12.68
C ARG A 49 2.88 5.38 12.12
N ALA A 50 2.81 5.50 10.80
CA ALA A 50 2.57 6.77 10.13
C ALA A 50 1.07 7.13 10.05
N GLY A 51 0.20 6.32 10.64
CA GLY A 51 -1.24 6.54 10.61
C GLY A 51 -1.89 6.17 9.28
N ILE A 52 -1.24 5.37 8.47
CA ILE A 52 -1.73 4.95 7.16
C ILE A 52 -2.32 3.55 7.28
N THR A 53 -3.48 3.34 6.63
CA THR A 53 -4.12 2.03 6.59
C THR A 53 -3.20 1.03 5.90
N ALA A 54 -2.91 -0.09 6.56
CA ALA A 54 -2.06 -1.14 6.02
C ALA A 54 -2.88 -2.40 5.81
N HIS A 55 -2.77 -3.00 4.61
CA HIS A 55 -3.46 -4.23 4.25
C HIS A 55 -2.46 -5.29 3.80
N PHE A 56 -2.78 -6.53 4.11
CA PHE A 56 -2.04 -7.68 3.64
C PHE A 56 -2.95 -8.55 2.78
N ILE A 57 -2.49 -8.90 1.58
CA ILE A 57 -3.17 -9.84 0.71
C ILE A 57 -2.20 -10.96 0.40
N ASP A 58 -2.48 -12.16 0.92
CA ASP A 58 -1.61 -13.31 0.75
C ASP A 58 -1.77 -13.91 -0.65
N HIS A 59 -0.73 -13.76 -1.47
CA HIS A 59 -0.75 -14.29 -2.83
C HIS A 59 -0.81 -15.82 -2.86
N LYS A 60 -0.42 -16.49 -1.78
CA LYS A 60 -0.47 -17.95 -1.67
C LYS A 60 -1.87 -18.46 -1.38
N ALA A 61 -2.78 -17.62 -0.93
CA ALA A 61 -4.16 -17.99 -0.64
C ALA A 61 -5.00 -18.10 -1.90
N PHE A 62 -4.48 -17.73 -3.06
CA PHE A 62 -5.21 -17.71 -4.31
C PHE A 62 -4.74 -18.84 -5.24
N ALA A 63 -5.68 -19.34 -6.04
CA ALA A 63 -5.41 -20.48 -6.92
C ALA A 63 -4.46 -20.15 -8.07
N GLY A 64 -4.21 -18.89 -8.33
CA GLY A 64 -3.30 -18.45 -9.38
C GLY A 64 -3.15 -16.94 -9.38
N ARG A 65 -2.27 -16.46 -10.25
CA ARG A 65 -1.96 -15.05 -10.32
C ARG A 65 -3.17 -14.20 -10.70
N GLU A 66 -4.02 -14.71 -11.59
CA GLU A 66 -5.20 -13.95 -12.01
C GLU A 66 -6.16 -13.70 -10.86
N ALA A 67 -6.39 -14.71 -10.02
CA ALA A 67 -7.25 -14.56 -8.85
C ALA A 67 -6.65 -13.56 -7.86
N PHE A 68 -5.35 -13.61 -7.65
CA PHE A 68 -4.65 -12.68 -6.78
C PHE A 68 -4.76 -11.25 -7.33
N ASP A 69 -4.51 -11.06 -8.61
CA ASP A 69 -4.56 -9.75 -9.25
C ASP A 69 -5.97 -9.15 -9.18
N ALA A 70 -7.00 -9.98 -9.35
CA ALA A 70 -8.39 -9.54 -9.24
C ALA A 70 -8.71 -9.07 -7.82
N ALA A 71 -8.28 -9.81 -6.80
CA ALA A 71 -8.49 -9.44 -5.41
C ALA A 71 -7.72 -8.16 -5.07
N LEU A 72 -6.52 -8.01 -5.58
CA LEU A 72 -5.71 -6.82 -5.40
C LEU A 72 -6.39 -5.61 -6.03
N ALA A 73 -6.90 -5.75 -7.25
CA ALA A 73 -7.60 -4.68 -7.93
C ALA A 73 -8.85 -4.23 -7.17
N GLU A 74 -9.64 -5.17 -6.65
CA GLU A 74 -10.79 -4.84 -5.81
C GLU A 74 -10.39 -4.08 -4.55
N CYS A 75 -9.32 -4.52 -3.92
CA CYS A 75 -8.82 -3.86 -2.72
C CYS A 75 -8.38 -2.42 -3.03
N ILE A 76 -7.66 -2.22 -4.12
CA ILE A 76 -7.23 -0.90 -4.54
C ILE A 76 -8.43 -0.02 -4.84
N ASP A 77 -9.41 -0.53 -5.58
CA ASP A 77 -10.60 0.22 -5.97
C ASP A 77 -11.43 0.65 -4.75
N SER A 78 -11.41 -0.14 -3.68
CA SER A 78 -12.14 0.19 -2.46
C SER A 78 -11.65 1.49 -1.81
N PHE A 79 -10.43 1.90 -2.08
CA PHE A 79 -9.85 3.15 -1.57
C PHE A 79 -10.06 4.33 -2.52
N THR A 80 -10.66 4.11 -3.68
CA THR A 80 -10.95 5.13 -4.69
C THR A 80 -9.73 6.01 -5.02
N PRO A 81 -8.58 5.41 -5.39
CA PRO A 81 -7.41 6.20 -5.69
C PRO A 81 -7.58 6.99 -6.98
N ASP A 82 -6.87 8.10 -7.10
CA ASP A 82 -6.86 8.94 -8.30
C ASP A 82 -5.87 8.42 -9.35
N LEU A 83 -4.97 7.53 -8.96
CA LEU A 83 -3.95 6.94 -9.84
C LEU A 83 -3.94 5.43 -9.75
#